data_23c855e6b3da026f1d801e712e4f07d1
#
_entry.id   23c855e6b3da026f1d801e712e4f07d1
#
_cell.length_a   1.000
_cell.length_b   1.000
_cell.length_c   1.000
_cell.angle_alpha   90.00
_cell.angle_beta   90.00
_cell.angle_gamma   90.00
#
_symmetry.space_group_name_H-M   'P 1'
#
loop_
_entity.id
_entity.type
_entity.pdbx_description
1 polymer ?
#
loop_
_entity_poly.entity_id
_entity_poly.type
_entity_poly.pdbx_seq_one_letter_code
_entity_poly.pdbx_strand_id
1 'polypeptide(L)'
;MSHPITPDLVGLTSDPIAITWSEKDVLLYALAVGCKPEAELDFVYEARGPKVLPTFAVIPGLNVMGAVMGQVQFNLAMLLHGEQKIELHRSIPATGKASAIGKIVEVWDKGKAAVIGVECNVEDDDGPLF
;
A
#
# COMPACT_ATOMS: atom_id res chain seq x y z
N MET A 1 -19.44 -7.41 9.88
CA MET A 1 -20.48 -7.37 8.81
C MET A 1 -19.85 -6.81 7.55
N SER A 2 -20.20 -7.34 6.40
CA SER A 2 -19.76 -6.80 5.12
C SER A 2 -20.81 -5.84 4.56
N HIS A 3 -20.36 -4.74 3.95
CA HIS A 3 -21.21 -3.68 3.42
C HIS A 3 -21.37 -3.80 1.90
N PRO A 4 -22.57 -3.61 1.33
CA PRO A 4 -22.74 -3.53 -0.13
C PRO A 4 -22.02 -2.28 -0.66
N ILE A 5 -21.65 -2.31 -1.95
CA ILE A 5 -21.01 -1.15 -2.59
C ILE A 5 -22.05 -0.06 -2.84
N THR A 6 -22.01 0.97 -2.03
CA THR A 6 -22.84 2.18 -2.13
C THR A 6 -22.02 3.42 -1.81
N PRO A 7 -22.45 4.62 -2.19
CA PRO A 7 -21.78 5.87 -1.80
C PRO A 7 -21.61 6.04 -0.28
N ASP A 8 -22.44 5.38 0.53
CA ASP A 8 -22.38 5.45 2.00
C ASP A 8 -21.11 4.79 2.58
N LEU A 9 -20.35 4.05 1.77
CA LEU A 9 -19.06 3.50 2.17
C LEU A 9 -17.98 4.58 2.36
N VAL A 10 -18.17 5.75 1.80
CA VAL A 10 -17.21 6.86 1.98
C VAL A 10 -17.07 7.20 3.45
N GLY A 11 -15.84 7.15 3.93
CA GLY A 11 -15.53 7.33 5.36
C GLY A 11 -15.34 6.03 6.15
N LEU A 12 -15.66 4.86 5.56
CA LEU A 12 -15.36 3.57 6.19
C LEU A 12 -13.84 3.42 6.36
N THR A 13 -13.41 3.07 7.57
CA THR A 13 -11.99 2.89 7.92
C THR A 13 -11.71 1.47 8.41
N SER A 14 -10.46 1.06 8.31
CA SER A 14 -9.97 -0.09 9.05
C SER A 14 -9.63 0.30 10.49
N ASP A 15 -9.51 -0.70 11.36
CA ASP A 15 -8.74 -0.53 12.58
C ASP A 15 -7.27 -0.27 12.24
N PRO A 16 -6.48 0.34 13.15
CA PRO A 16 -5.05 0.47 12.98
C PRO A 16 -4.37 -0.89 12.82
N ILE A 17 -3.51 -1.02 11.83
CA ILE A 17 -2.80 -2.24 11.50
C ILE A 17 -1.32 -2.02 11.70
N ALA A 18 -0.67 -2.90 12.46
CA ALA A 18 0.77 -2.93 12.54
C ALA A 18 1.35 -3.54 11.27
N ILE A 19 2.25 -2.82 10.61
CA ILE A 19 2.98 -3.29 9.45
C ILE A 19 4.48 -3.27 9.71
N THR A 20 5.18 -4.23 9.15
CA THR A 20 6.64 -4.34 9.26
C THR A 20 7.21 -4.75 7.92
N TRP A 21 8.43 -4.34 7.68
CA TRP A 21 9.22 -4.81 6.54
C TRP A 21 10.68 -4.89 6.91
N SER A 22 11.39 -5.73 6.20
CA SER A 22 12.80 -5.98 6.39
C SER A 22 13.60 -5.56 5.16
N GLU A 23 14.90 -5.47 5.32
CA GLU A 23 15.85 -5.27 4.23
C GLU A 23 15.67 -6.30 3.11
N LYS A 24 15.38 -7.56 3.46
CA LYS A 24 15.08 -8.61 2.48
C LYS A 24 13.87 -8.27 1.62
N ASP A 25 12.80 -7.72 2.21
CA ASP A 25 11.61 -7.35 1.45
C ASP A 25 11.91 -6.24 0.44
N VAL A 26 12.71 -5.27 0.85
CA VAL A 26 13.15 -4.15 0.01
C VAL A 26 14.02 -4.63 -1.15
N LEU A 27 14.99 -5.51 -0.88
CA LEU A 27 15.86 -6.10 -1.91
C LEU A 27 15.06 -6.94 -2.91
N LEU A 28 14.16 -7.79 -2.43
CA LEU A 28 13.29 -8.60 -3.29
C LEU A 28 12.40 -7.74 -4.18
N TYR A 29 11.85 -6.66 -3.63
CA TYR A 29 11.03 -5.73 -4.40
C TYR A 29 11.84 -5.07 -5.52
N ALA A 30 13.03 -4.56 -5.22
CA ALA A 30 13.89 -3.93 -6.21
C ALA A 30 14.24 -4.89 -7.36
N LEU A 31 14.59 -6.13 -7.06
CA LEU A 31 14.84 -7.16 -8.07
C LEU A 31 13.57 -7.48 -8.88
N ALA A 32 12.42 -7.58 -8.21
CA ALA A 32 11.14 -7.92 -8.85
C ALA A 32 10.69 -6.86 -9.87
N VAL A 33 10.96 -5.58 -9.61
CA VAL A 33 10.65 -4.49 -10.54
C VAL A 33 11.74 -4.23 -11.58
N GLY A 34 12.83 -5.02 -11.59
CA GLY A 34 13.83 -5.05 -12.63
C GLY A 34 15.10 -4.29 -12.36
N CYS A 35 15.41 -3.94 -11.11
CA CYS A 35 16.74 -3.40 -10.77
C CYS A 35 17.84 -4.42 -11.11
N LYS A 36 18.89 -3.91 -11.73
CA LYS A 36 20.00 -4.73 -12.23
C LYS A 36 21.24 -4.56 -11.34
N PRO A 37 21.82 -5.65 -10.82
CA PRO A 37 23.00 -5.59 -9.98
C PRO A 37 24.19 -4.87 -10.64
N GLU A 38 24.32 -4.96 -11.96
CA GLU A 38 25.43 -4.36 -12.71
C GLU A 38 25.44 -2.83 -12.66
N ALA A 39 24.25 -2.21 -12.48
CA ALA A 39 24.09 -0.75 -12.56
C ALA A 39 23.49 -0.13 -11.30
N GLU A 40 22.75 -0.92 -10.48
CA GLU A 40 21.86 -0.40 -9.45
C GLU A 40 22.11 -1.05 -8.08
N LEU A 41 23.40 -1.26 -7.72
CA LEU A 41 23.80 -1.89 -6.45
C LEU A 41 23.24 -1.19 -5.21
N ASP A 42 22.98 0.11 -5.26
CA ASP A 42 22.42 0.86 -4.13
C ASP A 42 21.03 0.35 -3.72
N PHE A 43 20.32 -0.32 -4.62
CA PHE A 43 18.97 -0.87 -4.39
C PHE A 43 18.96 -2.39 -4.15
N VAL A 44 20.00 -3.09 -4.57
CA VAL A 44 20.00 -4.57 -4.60
C VAL A 44 21.16 -5.19 -3.83
N TYR A 45 21.95 -4.38 -3.12
CA TYR A 45 23.09 -4.87 -2.34
C TYR A 45 23.11 -4.28 -0.94
N GLU A 46 23.06 -5.13 0.06
CA GLU A 46 22.95 -4.77 1.48
C GLU A 46 24.16 -3.94 1.99
N ALA A 47 25.36 -4.18 1.47
CA ALA A 47 26.54 -3.43 1.88
C ALA A 47 26.59 -1.98 1.36
N ARG A 48 25.68 -1.63 0.42
CA ARG A 48 25.57 -0.27 -0.14
C ARG A 48 24.24 0.42 0.21
N GLY A 49 23.43 -0.20 1.04
CA GLY A 49 22.12 0.29 1.42
C GLY A 49 21.32 -0.83 2.09
N PRO A 50 20.24 -1.34 1.46
CA PRO A 50 19.66 -0.87 0.21
C PRO A 50 18.92 0.46 0.37
N LYS A 51 18.95 1.27 -0.67
CA LYS A 51 17.97 2.35 -0.85
C LYS A 51 16.63 1.75 -1.18
N VAL A 52 15.57 2.38 -0.72
CA VAL A 52 14.20 1.92 -0.96
C VAL A 52 13.58 2.67 -2.12
N LEU A 53 13.06 1.94 -3.10
CA LEU A 53 12.30 2.54 -4.18
C LEU A 53 10.99 3.13 -3.63
N PRO A 54 10.60 4.36 -4.02
CA PRO A 54 9.35 4.98 -3.56
C PRO A 54 8.12 4.09 -3.75
N THR A 55 8.07 3.36 -4.84
CA THR A 55 6.97 2.45 -5.17
C THR A 55 6.87 1.23 -4.25
N PHE A 56 7.89 0.95 -3.43
CA PHE A 56 7.81 -0.10 -2.40
C PHE A 56 6.63 0.12 -1.43
N ALA A 57 6.18 1.37 -1.25
CA ALA A 57 5.04 1.71 -0.42
C ALA A 57 3.77 0.89 -0.74
N VAL A 58 3.60 0.44 -1.99
CA VAL A 58 2.44 -0.39 -2.38
C VAL A 58 2.43 -1.75 -1.69
N ILE A 59 3.58 -2.29 -1.31
CA ILE A 59 3.66 -3.62 -0.69
C ILE A 59 3.01 -3.63 0.70
N PRO A 60 3.42 -2.81 1.67
CA PRO A 60 2.70 -2.71 2.93
C PRO A 60 1.28 -2.13 2.75
N GLY A 61 1.07 -1.23 1.80
CA GLY A 61 -0.24 -0.63 1.50
C GLY A 61 -1.30 -1.65 1.09
N LEU A 62 -0.94 -2.72 0.40
CA LEU A 62 -1.87 -3.79 0.02
C LEU A 62 -2.54 -4.47 1.23
N ASN A 63 -1.81 -4.67 2.31
CA ASN A 63 -2.37 -5.26 3.54
C ASN A 63 -3.43 -4.34 4.15
N VAL A 64 -3.17 -3.04 4.13
CA VAL A 64 -4.08 -2.02 4.66
C VAL A 64 -5.33 -1.91 3.80
N MET A 65 -5.17 -1.89 2.48
CA MET A 65 -6.29 -1.94 1.54
C MET A 65 -7.13 -3.19 1.78
N GLY A 66 -6.51 -4.35 1.95
CA GLY A 66 -7.18 -5.61 2.23
C GLY A 66 -8.04 -5.58 3.48
N ALA A 67 -7.59 -4.92 4.54
CA ALA A 67 -8.34 -4.79 5.78
C ALA A 67 -9.60 -3.91 5.65
N VAL A 68 -9.53 -2.84 4.89
CA VAL A 68 -10.70 -2.01 4.59
C VAL A 68 -11.65 -2.73 3.63
N MET A 69 -11.12 -3.25 2.54
CA MET A 69 -11.92 -3.92 1.52
C MET A 69 -12.53 -5.23 2.00
N GLY A 70 -11.95 -5.88 3.01
CA GLY A 70 -12.53 -7.04 3.69
C GLY A 70 -13.88 -6.77 4.36
N GLN A 71 -14.23 -5.49 4.59
CA GLN A 71 -15.52 -5.07 5.12
C GLN A 71 -16.55 -4.81 4.01
N VAL A 72 -16.16 -4.90 2.74
CA VAL A 72 -17.01 -4.59 1.58
C VAL A 72 -17.40 -5.88 0.86
N GLN A 73 -18.68 -5.97 0.45
CA GLN A 73 -19.18 -7.09 -0.35
C GLN A 73 -18.85 -6.89 -1.82
N PHE A 74 -17.92 -7.68 -2.35
CA PHE A 74 -17.63 -7.71 -3.79
C PHE A 74 -17.08 -9.08 -4.21
N ASN A 75 -17.12 -9.34 -5.50
CA ASN A 75 -16.52 -10.55 -6.06
C ASN A 75 -15.01 -10.27 -6.36
N LEU A 76 -14.14 -10.89 -5.58
CA LEU A 76 -12.69 -10.71 -5.73
C LEU A 76 -12.17 -11.05 -7.14
N ALA A 77 -12.80 -12.01 -7.83
CA ALA A 77 -12.44 -12.37 -9.21
C ALA A 77 -12.77 -11.26 -10.23
N MET A 78 -13.58 -10.28 -9.85
CA MET A 78 -13.96 -9.13 -10.68
C MET A 78 -13.19 -7.86 -10.31
N LEU A 79 -12.30 -7.93 -9.31
CA LEU A 79 -11.50 -6.78 -8.88
C LEU A 79 -10.40 -6.49 -9.89
N LEU A 80 -10.32 -5.23 -10.31
CA LEU A 80 -9.24 -4.71 -11.14
C LEU A 80 -8.58 -3.54 -10.43
N HIS A 81 -7.26 -3.50 -10.44
CA HIS A 81 -6.49 -2.36 -9.97
C HIS A 81 -6.38 -1.33 -11.11
N GLY A 82 -7.13 -0.24 -11.00
CA GLY A 82 -7.22 0.77 -12.06
C GLY A 82 -6.19 1.91 -11.95
N GLU A 83 -5.85 2.31 -10.73
CA GLU A 83 -4.96 3.45 -10.47
C GLU A 83 -4.20 3.26 -9.15
N GLN A 84 -2.98 3.79 -9.10
CA GLN A 84 -2.18 3.88 -7.88
C GLN A 84 -1.54 5.26 -7.77
N LYS A 85 -1.80 5.96 -6.68
CA LYS A 85 -1.08 7.16 -6.27
C LYS A 85 -0.22 6.84 -5.06
N ILE A 86 0.98 7.39 -5.00
CA ILE A 86 1.88 7.29 -3.86
C ILE A 86 2.35 8.70 -3.52
N GLU A 87 2.31 9.02 -2.25
CA GLU A 87 2.84 10.27 -1.71
C GLU A 87 3.77 9.94 -0.54
N LEU A 88 5.06 10.20 -0.70
CA LEU A 88 6.04 10.04 0.36
C LEU A 88 6.22 11.34 1.12
N HIS A 89 6.10 11.28 2.43
CA HIS A 89 6.42 12.41 3.31
C HIS A 89 7.91 12.43 3.68
N ARG A 90 8.56 11.27 3.64
CA ARG A 90 10.01 11.09 3.82
C ARG A 90 10.46 9.77 3.19
N SER A 91 11.76 9.56 3.08
CA SER A 91 12.30 8.31 2.53
C SER A 91 11.90 7.10 3.37
N ILE A 92 11.52 6.02 2.72
CA ILE A 92 11.19 4.75 3.38
C ILE A 92 12.49 4.10 3.86
N PRO A 93 12.62 3.75 5.15
CA PRO A 93 13.80 3.04 5.64
C PRO A 93 13.84 1.59 5.13
N ALA A 94 15.03 1.01 5.02
CA ALA A 94 15.21 -0.38 4.56
C ALA A 94 14.59 -1.42 5.49
N THR A 95 14.46 -1.09 6.76
CA THR A 95 13.76 -1.88 7.76
C THR A 95 12.79 -0.97 8.50
N GLY A 96 11.56 -1.38 8.69
CA GLY A 96 10.57 -0.53 9.31
C GLY A 96 9.50 -1.28 10.10
N LYS A 97 8.94 -0.54 11.04
CA LYS A 97 7.73 -0.89 11.78
C LYS A 97 6.86 0.36 11.84
N ALA A 98 5.63 0.23 11.44
CA ALA A 98 4.71 1.36 11.33
C ALA A 98 3.29 0.94 11.71
N SER A 99 2.43 1.91 11.92
CA SER A 99 0.99 1.76 12.02
C SER A 99 0.33 2.31 10.77
N ALA A 100 -0.71 1.67 10.31
CA ALA A 100 -1.42 2.07 9.11
C ALA A 100 -2.93 1.99 9.28
N ILE A 101 -3.63 2.91 8.65
CA ILE A 101 -5.09 2.95 8.59
C ILE A 101 -5.51 3.11 7.13
N GLY A 102 -6.45 2.26 6.71
CA GLY A 102 -7.11 2.38 5.42
C GLY A 102 -8.45 3.09 5.55
N LYS A 103 -8.82 3.86 4.54
CA LYS A 103 -10.09 4.58 4.47
C LYS A 103 -10.64 4.58 3.05
N ILE A 104 -11.94 4.33 2.90
CA ILE A 104 -12.63 4.56 1.63
C ILE A 104 -12.89 6.06 1.50
N VAL A 105 -12.32 6.67 0.47
CA VAL A 105 -12.41 8.12 0.24
C VAL A 105 -13.38 8.49 -0.88
N GLU A 106 -13.66 7.53 -1.78
CA GLU A 106 -14.61 7.74 -2.86
C GLU A 106 -15.24 6.43 -3.34
N VAL A 107 -16.45 6.54 -3.81
CA VAL A 107 -17.17 5.45 -4.49
C VAL A 107 -17.92 6.04 -5.68
N TRP A 108 -17.64 5.51 -6.88
CA TRP A 108 -18.24 5.98 -8.11
C TRP A 108 -18.99 4.83 -8.78
N ASP A 109 -20.29 4.99 -8.91
CA ASP A 109 -21.13 4.06 -9.68
C ASP A 109 -20.98 4.39 -11.19
N LYS A 110 -20.48 3.42 -11.95
CA LYS A 110 -20.34 3.50 -13.41
C LYS A 110 -21.40 2.67 -14.14
N GLY A 111 -22.44 2.23 -13.44
CA GLY A 111 -23.52 1.38 -13.95
C GLY A 111 -23.12 -0.09 -14.05
N LYS A 112 -22.13 -0.45 -14.88
CA LYS A 112 -21.64 -1.83 -15.04
C LYS A 112 -20.54 -2.23 -14.04
N ALA A 113 -19.96 -1.27 -13.38
CA ALA A 113 -18.88 -1.44 -12.41
C ALA A 113 -18.90 -0.28 -11.40
N ALA A 114 -18.29 -0.47 -10.27
CA ALA A 114 -18.03 0.59 -9.31
C ALA A 114 -16.51 0.84 -9.22
N VAL A 115 -16.11 2.10 -9.04
CA VAL A 115 -14.75 2.48 -8.70
C VAL A 115 -14.72 2.86 -7.22
N ILE A 116 -13.84 2.25 -6.47
CA ILE A 116 -13.65 2.51 -5.04
C ILE A 116 -12.24 3.07 -4.84
N GLY A 117 -12.15 4.29 -4.34
CA GLY A 117 -10.89 4.90 -3.92
C GLY A 117 -10.60 4.55 -2.47
N VAL A 118 -9.45 3.95 -2.22
CA VAL A 118 -8.96 3.61 -0.88
C VAL A 118 -7.67 4.36 -0.63
N GLU A 119 -7.64 5.14 0.43
CA GLU A 119 -6.44 5.81 0.94
C GLU A 119 -5.84 4.98 2.08
N CYS A 120 -4.54 4.81 2.06
CA CYS A 120 -3.80 4.11 3.11
C CYS A 120 -2.76 5.06 3.68
N ASN A 121 -2.93 5.46 4.93
CA ASN A 121 -2.00 6.34 5.64
C ASN A 121 -1.11 5.52 6.56
N VAL A 122 0.19 5.66 6.40
CA VAL A 122 1.21 4.91 7.14
C VAL A 122 2.09 5.87 7.90
N GLU A 123 2.22 5.63 9.20
CA GLU A 123 3.07 6.42 10.09
C GLU A 123 3.90 5.53 11.02
N ASP A 124 5.10 5.95 11.33
CA ASP A 124 5.96 5.34 12.32
C ASP A 124 6.20 6.30 13.51
N ASP A 125 7.16 5.98 14.37
CA ASP A 125 7.46 6.78 15.57
C ASP A 125 7.94 8.20 15.23
N ASP A 126 8.44 8.44 14.02
CA ASP A 126 8.89 9.75 13.53
C ASP A 126 7.78 10.53 12.78
N GLY A 127 6.56 9.98 12.71
CA GLY A 127 5.38 10.59 12.10
C GLY A 127 5.02 10.00 10.72
N PRO A 128 4.29 10.77 9.89
CA PRO A 128 3.82 10.29 8.60
C PRO A 128 4.96 9.84 7.69
N LEU A 129 4.80 8.65 7.09
CA LEU A 129 5.80 8.06 6.21
C LEU A 129 5.35 8.11 4.74
N PHE A 130 4.13 7.62 4.43
CA PHE A 130 3.48 7.67 3.11
C PHE A 130 1.99 7.43 3.21
#